data_c4eb605ac727ce525c7412bc93060db3
#
_entry.id   c4eb605ac727ce525c7412bc93060db3
#
_cell.length_a   1.000
_cell.length_b   1.000
_cell.length_c   1.000
_cell.angle_alpha   90.00
_cell.angle_beta   90.00
_cell.angle_gamma   90.00
#
_symmetry.space_group_name_H-M   'P 1'
#
loop_
_entity.id
_entity.type
_entity.pdbx_description
1 polymer ?
#
loop_
_entity_poly.entity_id
_entity_poly.type
_entity_poly.pdbx_seq_one_letter_code
_entity_poly.pdbx_strand_id
1 'polypeptide(L)'
;PLFLVACQQNSNSSKQANEKDKLTMVWGEDFGDVNPHRYNPDQFVIQDMVYEGLVRYGDNGKIEPALAESWDISEDGKTYTFKLRKAKFSDDSDFNAENVKRNFDTVFSEENKKNHTWFDFTNQLESYRVVDEHTFEIKLKQAYSATLYDLSMIRPIRFVADAAFPDGDDTTKDNLKKPIGTGQWVVKDKKANEYITFVRNENYWGEKPKLKEVTVKIIPDPQTRALEFESGNVDLLYGNGVIGLDNFAKYAKDDKYTTDVSQPMSSRLMLLNAKQEIFKDKTVRQAMNHAVDKKSIAKDIFRGTETPADTIFSKSTPHSDANITPYEYDIELAEKMLDQAGWKKGSDGI
;
A
#
# COMPACT_ATOMS: atom_id res chain seq x y z
N PRO A 1 -45.84 42.88 -42.37
CA PRO A 1 -44.66 42.99 -41.55
C PRO A 1 -44.85 42.19 -40.28
N LEU A 2 -44.08 41.11 -40.12
CA LEU A 2 -44.06 40.28 -38.94
C LEU A 2 -42.97 40.84 -38.01
N PHE A 3 -43.34 41.23 -36.81
CA PHE A 3 -42.42 41.56 -35.72
C PHE A 3 -42.09 40.26 -34.97
N LEU A 4 -40.82 39.87 -35.02
CA LEU A 4 -40.24 38.86 -34.16
C LEU A 4 -39.75 39.54 -32.85
N VAL A 5 -40.41 39.25 -31.75
CA VAL A 5 -39.95 39.61 -30.40
C VAL A 5 -39.03 38.51 -29.92
N ALA A 6 -37.75 38.80 -29.86
CA ALA A 6 -36.75 37.92 -29.21
C ALA A 6 -36.83 38.12 -27.71
N CYS A 7 -37.38 37.15 -26.95
CA CYS A 7 -37.21 37.08 -25.51
C CYS A 7 -35.78 36.63 -25.20
N GLN A 8 -35.01 37.55 -24.71
CA GLN A 8 -33.68 37.27 -24.13
C GLN A 8 -33.92 36.71 -22.71
N GLN A 9 -33.95 35.39 -22.59
CA GLN A 9 -33.91 34.74 -21.30
C GLN A 9 -32.44 34.70 -20.82
N ASN A 10 -32.15 35.57 -19.84
CA ASN A 10 -30.94 35.47 -19.03
C ASN A 10 -31.04 34.21 -18.16
N SER A 11 -30.56 33.09 -18.66
CA SER A 11 -30.34 31.93 -17.83
C SER A 11 -28.96 32.07 -17.17
N ASN A 12 -28.95 32.62 -15.95
CA ASN A 12 -27.88 32.35 -15.00
C ASN A 12 -27.92 30.85 -14.65
N SER A 13 -27.42 30.00 -15.52
CA SER A 13 -27.10 28.63 -15.14
C SER A 13 -25.76 28.68 -14.39
N SER A 14 -25.83 28.77 -13.05
CA SER A 14 -24.81 28.20 -12.21
C SER A 14 -24.57 26.78 -12.71
N LYS A 15 -23.42 26.52 -13.33
CA LYS A 15 -22.94 25.16 -13.59
C LYS A 15 -22.76 24.50 -12.20
N GLN A 16 -23.81 23.86 -11.68
CA GLN A 16 -23.64 22.79 -10.75
C GLN A 16 -22.82 21.74 -11.53
N ALA A 17 -21.54 21.62 -11.18
CA ALA A 17 -20.76 20.47 -11.57
C ALA A 17 -21.57 19.27 -11.07
N ASN A 18 -22.10 18.45 -11.97
CA ASN A 18 -22.64 17.14 -11.62
C ASN A 18 -21.48 16.41 -10.94
N GLU A 19 -21.51 16.29 -9.61
CA GLU A 19 -20.55 15.48 -8.88
C GLU A 19 -20.71 14.06 -9.46
N LYS A 20 -19.66 13.61 -10.17
CA LYS A 20 -19.58 12.23 -10.61
C LYS A 20 -19.58 11.37 -9.34
N ASP A 21 -20.59 10.53 -9.16
CA ASP A 21 -20.64 9.60 -8.04
C ASP A 21 -20.00 8.24 -8.37
N LYS A 22 -19.35 8.14 -9.55
CA LYS A 22 -18.62 6.98 -10.05
C LYS A 22 -17.23 7.38 -10.52
N LEU A 23 -16.26 6.49 -10.28
CA LEU A 23 -14.88 6.62 -10.71
C LEU A 23 -14.44 5.39 -11.48
N THR A 24 -13.75 5.59 -12.59
CA THR A 24 -13.07 4.53 -13.33
C THR A 24 -11.56 4.72 -13.24
N MET A 25 -10.86 3.71 -12.74
CA MET A 25 -9.39 3.67 -12.70
C MET A 25 -8.87 2.42 -13.40
N VAL A 26 -7.55 2.31 -13.54
CA VAL A 26 -6.92 1.16 -14.22
C VAL A 26 -5.84 0.54 -13.36
N TRP A 27 -5.61 -0.75 -13.61
CA TRP A 27 -4.49 -1.52 -13.08
C TRP A 27 -3.83 -2.36 -14.17
N GLY A 28 -2.57 -2.76 -13.96
CA GLY A 28 -1.82 -3.50 -14.97
C GLY A 28 -2.06 -5.00 -14.98
N GLU A 29 -2.56 -5.56 -13.88
CA GLU A 29 -2.66 -7.00 -13.65
C GLU A 29 -3.97 -7.37 -12.96
N ASP A 30 -4.37 -8.63 -13.06
CA ASP A 30 -5.57 -9.13 -12.38
C ASP A 30 -5.34 -9.28 -10.87
N PHE A 31 -6.38 -9.04 -10.09
CA PHE A 31 -6.33 -9.08 -8.61
C PHE A 31 -6.56 -10.47 -8.02
N GLY A 32 -6.85 -11.49 -8.83
CA GLY A 32 -7.11 -12.84 -8.37
C GLY A 32 -8.30 -12.94 -7.40
N ASP A 33 -8.15 -13.65 -6.29
CA ASP A 33 -9.22 -13.95 -5.33
C ASP A 33 -9.45 -12.85 -4.27
N VAL A 34 -8.62 -11.81 -4.23
CA VAL A 34 -8.69 -10.69 -3.27
C VAL A 34 -8.60 -11.15 -1.80
N ASN A 35 -7.89 -12.25 -1.52
CA ASN A 35 -7.75 -12.79 -0.17
C ASN A 35 -6.71 -12.00 0.64
N PRO A 36 -7.09 -11.35 1.78
CA PRO A 36 -6.16 -10.53 2.56
C PRO A 36 -5.20 -11.35 3.42
N HIS A 37 -5.43 -12.65 3.61
CA HIS A 37 -4.55 -13.53 4.37
C HIS A 37 -3.34 -14.02 3.57
N ARG A 38 -3.31 -13.79 2.25
CA ARG A 38 -2.24 -14.22 1.36
C ARG A 38 -1.36 -13.06 0.92
N TYR A 39 -0.07 -13.35 0.73
CA TYR A 39 0.84 -12.38 0.14
C TYR A 39 0.66 -12.34 -1.38
N ASN A 40 0.09 -11.24 -1.87
CA ASN A 40 0.10 -10.89 -3.28
C ASN A 40 0.38 -9.38 -3.40
N PRO A 41 1.56 -8.98 -3.89
CA PRO A 41 1.97 -7.58 -3.93
C PRO A 41 1.04 -6.70 -4.78
N ASP A 42 0.38 -7.25 -5.79
CA ASP A 42 -0.41 -6.48 -6.74
C ASP A 42 -1.84 -6.20 -6.27
N GLN A 43 -2.25 -6.81 -5.15
CA GLN A 43 -3.61 -6.69 -4.60
C GLN A 43 -3.77 -5.66 -3.47
N PHE A 44 -2.70 -5.04 -2.99
CA PHE A 44 -2.74 -4.26 -1.75
C PHE A 44 -3.79 -3.13 -1.76
N VAL A 45 -3.96 -2.41 -2.88
CA VAL A 45 -4.97 -1.34 -2.99
C VAL A 45 -6.38 -1.90 -2.82
N ILE A 46 -6.67 -3.00 -3.48
CA ILE A 46 -8.00 -3.64 -3.45
C ILE A 46 -8.27 -4.26 -2.07
N GLN A 47 -7.25 -4.86 -1.46
CA GLN A 47 -7.36 -5.40 -0.10
C GLN A 47 -7.68 -4.29 0.92
N ASP A 48 -7.04 -3.13 0.80
CA ASP A 48 -7.27 -1.98 1.69
C ASP A 48 -8.66 -1.34 1.49
N MET A 49 -9.21 -1.41 0.27
CA MET A 49 -10.58 -0.95 0.02
C MET A 49 -11.65 -1.78 0.74
N VAL A 50 -11.43 -3.10 0.83
CA VAL A 50 -12.45 -4.07 1.29
C VAL A 50 -12.27 -4.45 2.76
N TYR A 51 -11.03 -4.50 3.25
CA TYR A 51 -10.73 -5.06 4.56
C TYR A 51 -10.00 -4.07 5.45
N GLU A 52 -10.24 -4.20 6.75
CA GLU A 52 -9.57 -3.41 7.77
C GLU A 52 -8.83 -4.29 8.77
N GLY A 53 -7.84 -3.71 9.46
CA GLY A 53 -7.14 -4.30 10.59
C GLY A 53 -7.63 -3.74 11.93
N LEU A 54 -7.02 -4.16 13.03
CA LEU A 54 -7.28 -3.58 14.36
C LEU A 54 -6.86 -2.12 14.40
N VAL A 55 -5.72 -1.81 13.79
CA VAL A 55 -5.14 -0.47 13.71
C VAL A 55 -4.77 -0.17 12.28
N ARG A 56 -4.56 1.11 11.95
CA ARG A 56 -4.10 1.55 10.63
C ARG A 56 -2.85 2.44 10.73
N TYR A 57 -2.09 2.45 9.66
CA TYR A 57 -0.96 3.36 9.50
C TYR A 57 -1.49 4.71 9.02
N GLY A 58 -1.33 5.72 9.84
CA GLY A 58 -1.78 7.09 9.55
C GLY A 58 -0.65 8.00 9.09
N ASP A 59 -0.94 9.28 9.00
CA ASP A 59 0.00 10.30 8.56
C ASP A 59 1.25 10.36 9.43
N ASN A 60 2.41 10.54 8.79
CA ASN A 60 3.72 10.63 9.44
C ASN A 60 4.06 9.41 10.32
N GLY A 61 3.57 8.24 9.95
CA GLY A 61 3.88 6.98 10.63
C GLY A 61 3.21 6.79 11.98
N LYS A 62 2.19 7.55 12.29
CA LYS A 62 1.39 7.35 13.50
C LYS A 62 0.47 6.16 13.34
N ILE A 63 0.39 5.34 14.38
CA ILE A 63 -0.62 4.28 14.44
C ILE A 63 -1.93 4.88 14.95
N GLU A 64 -2.98 4.67 14.19
CA GLU A 64 -4.31 5.18 14.47
C GLU A 64 -5.32 4.07 14.74
N PRO A 65 -6.37 4.32 15.55
CA PRO A 65 -7.49 3.41 15.70
C PRO A 65 -8.16 3.06 14.36
N ALA A 66 -8.53 1.77 14.21
CA ALA A 66 -9.37 1.29 13.12
C ALA A 66 -10.51 0.43 13.71
N LEU A 67 -10.49 -0.90 13.54
CA LEU A 67 -11.49 -1.77 14.17
C LEU A 67 -11.28 -1.92 15.69
N ALA A 68 -10.10 -1.60 16.21
CA ALA A 68 -9.91 -1.31 17.63
C ALA A 68 -10.07 0.21 17.86
N GLU A 69 -10.90 0.60 18.82
CA GLU A 69 -11.07 2.00 19.25
C GLU A 69 -9.89 2.48 20.09
N SER A 70 -9.32 1.56 20.86
CA SER A 70 -8.17 1.79 21.74
C SER A 70 -7.49 0.47 22.07
N TRP A 71 -6.31 0.56 22.65
CA TRP A 71 -5.56 -0.60 23.16
C TRP A 71 -4.72 -0.19 24.36
N ASP A 72 -4.50 -1.17 25.24
CA ASP A 72 -3.59 -1.08 26.36
C ASP A 72 -2.39 -2.00 26.15
N ILE A 73 -1.20 -1.56 26.57
CA ILE A 73 0.03 -2.35 26.51
C ILE A 73 0.52 -2.57 27.92
N SER A 74 0.81 -3.82 28.30
CA SER A 74 1.36 -4.14 29.62
C SER A 74 2.73 -3.47 29.84
N GLU A 75 3.11 -3.25 31.09
CA GLU A 75 4.39 -2.60 31.45
C GLU A 75 5.62 -3.32 30.90
N ASP A 76 5.56 -4.65 30.75
CA ASP A 76 6.62 -5.47 30.15
C ASP A 76 6.60 -5.46 28.61
N GLY A 77 5.67 -4.75 27.99
CA GLY A 77 5.54 -4.61 26.55
C GLY A 77 5.13 -5.88 25.80
N LYS A 78 4.61 -6.91 26.51
CA LYS A 78 4.31 -8.22 25.91
C LYS A 78 2.84 -8.46 25.67
N THR A 79 1.95 -7.80 26.38
CA THR A 79 0.49 -8.03 26.26
C THR A 79 -0.18 -6.80 25.70
N TYR A 80 -0.97 -6.98 24.65
CA TYR A 80 -1.76 -5.95 23.99
C TYR A 80 -3.23 -6.31 24.14
N THR A 81 -4.00 -5.45 24.78
CA THR A 81 -5.45 -5.63 24.97
C THR A 81 -6.20 -4.61 24.14
N PHE A 82 -6.91 -5.07 23.12
CA PHE A 82 -7.64 -4.24 22.16
C PHE A 82 -9.10 -4.15 22.54
N LYS A 83 -9.65 -2.92 22.58
CA LYS A 83 -11.09 -2.65 22.69
C LYS A 83 -11.68 -2.50 21.29
N LEU A 84 -12.54 -3.43 20.92
CA LEU A 84 -13.08 -3.54 19.57
C LEU A 84 -14.29 -2.61 19.37
N ARG A 85 -14.34 -1.99 18.22
CA ARG A 85 -15.43 -1.15 17.76
C ARG A 85 -16.69 -1.99 17.47
N LYS A 86 -17.85 -1.43 17.73
CA LYS A 86 -19.10 -1.96 17.18
C LYS A 86 -19.17 -1.62 15.70
N ALA A 87 -18.87 -2.58 14.85
CA ALA A 87 -18.88 -2.46 13.40
C ALA A 87 -19.61 -3.65 12.77
N LYS A 88 -19.99 -3.50 11.50
CA LYS A 88 -20.60 -4.56 10.70
C LYS A 88 -19.78 -4.87 9.48
N PHE A 89 -19.79 -6.11 9.09
CA PHE A 89 -19.33 -6.52 7.78
C PHE A 89 -20.31 -6.10 6.68
N SER A 90 -19.88 -6.18 5.45
CA SER A 90 -20.70 -5.80 4.29
C SER A 90 -21.92 -6.69 4.05
N ASP A 91 -22.02 -7.83 4.73
CA ASP A 91 -23.16 -8.76 4.74
C ASP A 91 -24.09 -8.57 5.94
N ASP A 92 -24.00 -7.47 6.69
CA ASP A 92 -24.72 -7.13 7.91
C ASP A 92 -24.34 -7.93 9.16
N SER A 93 -23.44 -8.91 9.08
CA SER A 93 -22.95 -9.63 10.27
C SER A 93 -22.10 -8.72 11.15
N ASP A 94 -22.11 -9.00 12.48
CA ASP A 94 -21.38 -8.17 13.44
C ASP A 94 -19.91 -8.54 13.51
N PHE A 95 -19.05 -7.53 13.62
CA PHE A 95 -17.62 -7.68 13.91
C PHE A 95 -17.45 -7.80 15.44
N ASN A 96 -16.79 -8.86 15.90
CA ASN A 96 -16.55 -9.12 17.32
C ASN A 96 -15.24 -9.89 17.55
N ALA A 97 -14.89 -10.15 18.81
CA ALA A 97 -13.63 -10.77 19.18
C ALA A 97 -13.54 -12.26 18.75
N GLU A 98 -14.65 -12.98 18.63
CA GLU A 98 -14.64 -14.35 18.10
C GLU A 98 -14.29 -14.36 16.60
N ASN A 99 -14.83 -13.40 15.84
CA ASN A 99 -14.45 -13.25 14.46
C ASN A 99 -12.95 -12.88 14.31
N VAL A 100 -12.43 -11.96 15.15
CA VAL A 100 -10.99 -11.66 15.19
C VAL A 100 -10.19 -12.93 15.44
N LYS A 101 -10.58 -13.72 16.42
CA LYS A 101 -9.92 -14.99 16.75
C LYS A 101 -9.91 -15.95 15.58
N ARG A 102 -11.03 -16.12 14.88
CA ARG A 102 -11.13 -17.01 13.71
C ARG A 102 -10.15 -16.61 12.61
N ASN A 103 -10.05 -15.30 12.32
CA ASN A 103 -9.08 -14.80 11.34
C ASN A 103 -7.63 -15.07 11.80
N PHE A 104 -7.32 -14.88 13.08
CA PHE A 104 -6.02 -15.23 13.67
C PHE A 104 -5.74 -16.73 13.57
N ASP A 105 -6.71 -17.58 13.93
CA ASP A 105 -6.59 -19.04 13.83
C ASP A 105 -6.25 -19.46 12.39
N THR A 106 -6.82 -18.80 11.39
CA THR A 106 -6.53 -19.07 9.98
C THR A 106 -5.13 -18.63 9.58
N VAL A 107 -4.76 -17.37 9.85
CA VAL A 107 -3.47 -16.82 9.47
C VAL A 107 -2.31 -17.55 10.16
N PHE A 108 -2.46 -17.87 11.44
CA PHE A 108 -1.41 -18.46 12.28
C PHE A 108 -1.55 -19.99 12.49
N SER A 109 -2.43 -20.67 11.74
CA SER A 109 -2.46 -22.13 11.70
C SER A 109 -1.09 -22.71 11.35
N GLU A 110 -0.78 -23.93 11.82
CA GLU A 110 0.50 -24.60 11.53
C GLU A 110 0.77 -24.76 10.03
N GLU A 111 -0.29 -24.80 9.22
CA GLU A 111 -0.20 -24.87 7.76
C GLU A 111 0.10 -23.49 7.14
N ASN A 112 -0.69 -22.46 7.51
CA ASN A 112 -0.64 -21.17 6.84
C ASN A 112 0.52 -20.29 7.31
N LYS A 113 0.97 -20.39 8.56
CA LYS A 113 2.09 -19.60 9.08
C LYS A 113 3.39 -19.77 8.30
N LYS A 114 3.56 -20.89 7.58
CA LYS A 114 4.72 -21.10 6.70
C LYS A 114 4.77 -20.09 5.56
N ASN A 115 3.62 -19.58 5.13
CA ASN A 115 3.50 -18.57 4.08
C ASN A 115 3.79 -17.16 4.59
N HIS A 116 3.95 -16.99 5.91
CA HIS A 116 4.13 -15.69 6.58
C HIS A 116 5.50 -15.55 7.27
N THR A 117 6.51 -16.30 6.82
CA THR A 117 7.88 -16.23 7.37
C THR A 117 8.56 -14.86 7.18
N TRP A 118 8.07 -14.05 6.23
CA TRP A 118 8.49 -12.68 5.99
C TRP A 118 7.90 -11.68 7.01
N PHE A 119 6.87 -12.10 7.77
CA PHE A 119 6.13 -11.27 8.71
C PHE A 119 6.61 -11.59 10.14
N ASP A 120 7.48 -10.74 10.69
CA ASP A 120 8.20 -11.05 11.93
C ASP A 120 7.28 -11.21 13.15
N PHE A 121 6.14 -10.53 13.17
CA PHE A 121 5.11 -10.72 14.18
C PHE A 121 4.75 -12.20 14.38
N THR A 122 4.78 -13.03 13.33
CA THR A 122 4.54 -14.48 13.41
C THR A 122 5.51 -15.17 14.39
N ASN A 123 6.77 -14.70 14.41
CA ASN A 123 7.80 -15.26 15.29
C ASN A 123 7.65 -14.77 16.73
N GLN A 124 7.10 -13.58 16.93
CA GLN A 124 6.93 -12.95 18.23
C GLN A 124 5.65 -13.41 18.96
N LEU A 125 4.64 -13.83 18.22
CA LEU A 125 3.36 -14.25 18.77
C LEU A 125 3.51 -15.48 19.68
N GLU A 126 3.06 -15.35 20.95
CA GLU A 126 2.96 -16.45 21.92
C GLU A 126 1.55 -17.03 21.92
N SER A 127 0.55 -16.18 22.12
CA SER A 127 -0.86 -16.59 22.18
C SER A 127 -1.78 -15.40 21.94
N TYR A 128 -3.06 -15.68 21.72
CA TYR A 128 -4.13 -14.71 21.65
C TYR A 128 -5.42 -15.31 22.19
N ARG A 129 -6.33 -14.46 22.68
CA ARG A 129 -7.60 -14.92 23.23
C ARG A 129 -8.70 -13.87 23.14
N VAL A 130 -9.91 -14.35 23.10
CA VAL A 130 -11.11 -13.57 23.37
C VAL A 130 -11.21 -13.35 24.89
N VAL A 131 -11.32 -12.10 25.31
CA VAL A 131 -11.56 -11.73 26.71
C VAL A 131 -13.06 -11.60 26.95
N ASP A 132 -13.73 -10.85 26.07
CA ASP A 132 -15.17 -10.69 25.97
C ASP A 132 -15.55 -10.37 24.51
N GLU A 133 -16.83 -10.14 24.20
CA GLU A 133 -17.35 -9.90 22.86
C GLU A 133 -16.62 -8.77 22.13
N HIS A 134 -16.16 -7.73 22.86
CA HIS A 134 -15.50 -6.55 22.31
C HIS A 134 -14.08 -6.34 22.85
N THR A 135 -13.47 -7.37 23.42
CA THR A 135 -12.10 -7.28 23.93
C THR A 135 -11.28 -8.48 23.45
N PHE A 136 -10.19 -8.19 22.74
CA PHE A 136 -9.26 -9.18 22.22
C PHE A 136 -7.87 -8.95 22.78
N GLU A 137 -7.18 -9.99 23.21
CA GLU A 137 -5.85 -9.92 23.80
C GLU A 137 -4.84 -10.69 22.96
N ILE A 138 -3.68 -10.09 22.74
CA ILE A 138 -2.51 -10.70 22.09
C ILE A 138 -1.36 -10.70 23.08
N LYS A 139 -0.69 -11.85 23.22
CA LYS A 139 0.50 -12.01 24.04
C LYS A 139 1.70 -12.38 23.18
N LEU A 140 2.83 -11.71 23.41
CA LEU A 140 4.10 -11.89 22.72
C LEU A 140 5.10 -12.63 23.62
N LYS A 141 6.01 -13.37 23.00
CA LYS A 141 7.13 -14.05 23.68
C LYS A 141 8.08 -13.07 24.36
N GLN A 142 8.27 -11.90 23.74
CA GLN A 142 9.10 -10.80 24.26
C GLN A 142 8.51 -9.46 23.81
N ALA A 143 8.94 -8.38 24.45
CA ALA A 143 8.57 -7.02 24.01
C ALA A 143 9.01 -6.79 22.56
N TYR A 144 8.07 -6.37 21.71
CA TYR A 144 8.31 -6.13 20.29
C TYR A 144 7.69 -4.80 19.87
N SER A 145 8.54 -3.78 19.74
CA SER A 145 8.10 -2.39 19.50
C SER A 145 7.37 -2.19 18.15
N ALA A 146 7.60 -3.07 17.17
CA ALA A 146 6.95 -2.98 15.87
C ALA A 146 5.54 -3.63 15.82
N THR A 147 5.04 -4.19 16.92
CA THR A 147 3.75 -4.91 16.98
C THR A 147 2.60 -4.15 16.31
N LEU A 148 2.41 -2.89 16.67
CA LEU A 148 1.30 -2.09 16.11
C LEU A 148 1.53 -1.74 14.63
N TYR A 149 2.79 -1.56 14.22
CA TYR A 149 3.14 -1.35 12.82
C TYR A 149 2.83 -2.60 12.00
N ASP A 150 3.21 -3.78 12.48
CA ASP A 150 2.91 -5.04 11.83
C ASP A 150 1.39 -5.28 11.73
N LEU A 151 0.64 -5.00 12.81
CA LEU A 151 -0.82 -5.11 12.82
C LEU A 151 -1.52 -4.07 11.91
N SER A 152 -0.84 -2.99 11.55
CA SER A 152 -1.36 -1.97 10.62
C SER A 152 -1.15 -2.33 9.14
N MET A 153 -0.31 -3.33 8.84
CA MET A 153 -0.05 -3.74 7.46
C MET A 153 -1.32 -4.22 6.77
N ILE A 154 -1.38 -4.03 5.44
CA ILE A 154 -2.56 -4.40 4.63
C ILE A 154 -2.79 -5.92 4.61
N ARG A 155 -1.79 -6.71 4.95
CA ARG A 155 -1.80 -8.18 5.05
C ARG A 155 -0.70 -8.67 6.00
N PRO A 156 -0.77 -9.89 6.57
CA PRO A 156 -1.84 -10.87 6.40
C PRO A 156 -3.00 -10.69 7.38
N ILE A 157 -2.93 -9.75 8.32
CA ILE A 157 -3.92 -9.60 9.40
C ILE A 157 -4.95 -8.55 9.00
N ARG A 158 -5.98 -9.00 8.29
CA ARG A 158 -7.19 -8.26 7.94
C ARG A 158 -8.39 -9.16 8.20
N PHE A 159 -9.53 -8.58 8.55
CA PHE A 159 -10.68 -9.33 9.01
C PHE A 159 -11.71 -9.51 7.90
N VAL A 160 -12.10 -10.79 7.73
CA VAL A 160 -13.18 -11.20 6.86
C VAL A 160 -14.30 -11.79 7.73
N ALA A 161 -15.55 -11.66 7.27
CA ALA A 161 -16.71 -12.24 7.95
C ALA A 161 -16.63 -13.76 7.99
N ASP A 162 -17.29 -14.37 8.98
CA ASP A 162 -17.33 -15.84 9.10
C ASP A 162 -17.93 -16.52 7.87
N ALA A 163 -18.93 -15.88 7.23
CA ALA A 163 -19.55 -16.36 6.00
C ALA A 163 -18.60 -16.35 4.77
N ALA A 164 -17.46 -15.64 4.85
CA ALA A 164 -16.46 -15.63 3.79
C ALA A 164 -15.58 -16.88 3.78
N PHE A 165 -15.44 -17.57 4.91
CA PHE A 165 -14.65 -18.79 5.01
C PHE A 165 -15.33 -20.00 4.32
N PRO A 166 -14.56 -21.04 3.96
CA PRO A 166 -15.13 -22.34 3.59
C PRO A 166 -16.03 -22.91 4.69
N ASP A 167 -16.95 -23.82 4.31
CA ASP A 167 -17.81 -24.47 5.29
C ASP A 167 -17.01 -25.28 6.31
N GLY A 168 -17.41 -25.20 7.58
CA GLY A 168 -16.82 -25.91 8.72
C GLY A 168 -15.76 -25.10 9.48
N ASP A 169 -15.22 -25.71 10.53
CA ASP A 169 -14.28 -25.08 11.47
C ASP A 169 -12.80 -25.30 11.09
N ASP A 170 -12.53 -25.74 9.84
CA ASP A 170 -11.17 -25.99 9.37
C ASP A 170 -10.46 -24.65 9.10
N THR A 171 -9.75 -24.15 10.12
CA THR A 171 -8.96 -22.91 10.04
C THR A 171 -7.71 -23.02 9.17
N THR A 172 -7.35 -24.22 8.67
CA THR A 172 -6.27 -24.36 7.69
C THR A 172 -6.69 -23.90 6.29
N LYS A 173 -7.99 -23.79 6.05
CA LYS A 173 -8.56 -23.36 4.79
C LYS A 173 -8.61 -21.83 4.71
N ASP A 174 -7.69 -21.24 4.00
CA ASP A 174 -7.62 -19.79 3.75
C ASP A 174 -8.22 -19.35 2.39
N ASN A 175 -8.84 -20.26 1.64
CA ASN A 175 -9.51 -19.97 0.38
C ASN A 175 -10.90 -19.39 0.62
N LEU A 176 -11.04 -18.09 0.53
CA LEU A 176 -12.30 -17.39 0.78
C LEU A 176 -13.32 -17.63 -0.34
N LYS A 177 -14.59 -17.81 0.04
CA LYS A 177 -15.73 -17.92 -0.89
C LYS A 177 -16.13 -16.57 -1.47
N LYS A 178 -16.09 -15.54 -0.65
CA LYS A 178 -16.51 -14.18 -0.98
C LYS A 178 -15.65 -13.15 -0.26
N PRO A 179 -15.37 -12.00 -0.87
CA PRO A 179 -14.66 -10.90 -0.23
C PRO A 179 -15.62 -10.07 0.65
N ILE A 180 -15.93 -10.55 1.85
CA ILE A 180 -16.80 -9.87 2.82
C ILE A 180 -15.93 -9.23 3.91
N GLY A 181 -15.77 -7.92 3.87
CA GLY A 181 -14.97 -7.13 4.80
C GLY A 181 -15.75 -6.02 5.48
N THR A 182 -15.09 -5.28 6.35
CA THR A 182 -15.64 -4.10 7.05
C THR A 182 -15.30 -2.79 6.35
N GLY A 183 -14.46 -2.80 5.31
CA GLY A 183 -13.92 -1.61 4.66
C GLY A 183 -14.97 -0.74 3.97
N GLN A 184 -14.52 0.38 3.43
CA GLN A 184 -15.38 1.39 2.79
C GLN A 184 -16.09 0.89 1.52
N TRP A 185 -15.59 -0.20 0.92
CA TRP A 185 -16.05 -0.69 -0.37
C TRP A 185 -16.40 -2.18 -0.34
N VAL A 186 -17.40 -2.54 -1.12
CA VAL A 186 -17.87 -3.92 -1.33
C VAL A 186 -17.64 -4.32 -2.77
N VAL A 187 -17.06 -5.49 -3.00
CA VAL A 187 -16.96 -6.04 -4.37
C VAL A 187 -18.35 -6.35 -4.89
N LYS A 188 -18.77 -5.63 -5.94
CA LYS A 188 -20.07 -5.80 -6.59
C LYS A 188 -20.00 -6.87 -7.66
N ASP A 189 -18.99 -6.79 -8.50
CA ASP A 189 -18.81 -7.66 -9.67
C ASP A 189 -17.36 -7.68 -10.11
N LYS A 190 -16.91 -8.79 -10.70
CA LYS A 190 -15.60 -8.89 -11.33
C LYS A 190 -15.61 -9.83 -12.53
N LYS A 191 -14.78 -9.50 -13.51
CA LYS A 191 -14.47 -10.38 -14.64
C LYS A 191 -12.95 -10.49 -14.76
N ALA A 192 -12.45 -11.71 -14.64
CA ALA A 192 -11.01 -11.97 -14.64
C ALA A 192 -10.32 -11.35 -15.86
N ASN A 193 -9.18 -10.70 -15.64
CA ASN A 193 -8.39 -9.97 -16.65
C ASN A 193 -9.11 -8.83 -17.37
N GLU A 194 -10.29 -8.40 -16.89
CA GLU A 194 -11.02 -7.30 -17.50
C GLU A 194 -11.31 -6.17 -16.52
N TYR A 195 -12.01 -6.48 -15.39
CA TYR A 195 -12.34 -5.46 -14.40
C TYR A 195 -12.76 -6.05 -13.05
N ILE A 196 -12.75 -5.18 -12.05
CA ILE A 196 -13.44 -5.34 -10.77
C ILE A 196 -14.21 -4.06 -10.46
N THR A 197 -15.46 -4.18 -10.02
CA THR A 197 -16.32 -3.06 -9.64
C THR A 197 -16.66 -3.13 -8.17
N PHE A 198 -16.52 -2.01 -7.49
CA PHE A 198 -16.85 -1.81 -6.08
C PHE A 198 -18.04 -0.86 -5.95
N VAL A 199 -18.86 -1.12 -4.94
CA VAL A 199 -19.88 -0.15 -4.48
C VAL A 199 -19.55 0.26 -3.06
N ARG A 200 -19.97 1.46 -2.68
CA ARG A 200 -19.79 1.97 -1.33
C ARG A 200 -20.46 1.03 -0.32
N ASN A 201 -19.75 0.74 0.76
CA ASN A 201 -20.29 -0.02 1.88
C ASN A 201 -21.22 0.86 2.71
N GLU A 202 -22.51 0.61 2.64
CA GLU A 202 -23.50 1.38 3.42
C GLU A 202 -23.47 1.03 4.92
N ASN A 203 -22.83 -0.07 5.31
CA ASN A 203 -22.61 -0.48 6.69
C ASN A 203 -21.30 0.04 7.29
N TYR A 204 -20.52 0.82 6.50
CA TYR A 204 -19.25 1.34 6.99
C TYR A 204 -19.41 2.18 8.25
N TRP A 205 -18.66 1.86 9.28
CA TRP A 205 -18.73 2.47 10.60
C TRP A 205 -18.20 3.90 10.67
N GLY A 206 -17.34 4.29 9.73
CA GLY A 206 -16.72 5.61 9.67
C GLY A 206 -17.37 6.53 8.65
N GLU A 207 -16.65 7.55 8.22
CA GLU A 207 -17.11 8.46 7.16
C GLU A 207 -17.18 7.72 5.84
N LYS A 208 -18.37 7.69 5.25
CA LYS A 208 -18.60 7.00 3.98
C LYS A 208 -18.00 7.80 2.82
N PRO A 209 -17.38 7.12 1.83
CA PRO A 209 -16.93 7.78 0.60
C PRO A 209 -18.05 8.56 -0.08
N LYS A 210 -17.74 9.71 -0.66
CA LYS A 210 -18.70 10.48 -1.49
C LYS A 210 -19.07 9.73 -2.77
N LEU A 211 -18.09 9.06 -3.37
CA LEU A 211 -18.32 8.17 -4.52
C LEU A 211 -19.20 6.99 -4.12
N LYS A 212 -20.05 6.55 -5.02
CA LYS A 212 -20.91 5.38 -4.83
C LYS A 212 -20.37 4.13 -5.49
N GLU A 213 -19.56 4.28 -6.55
CA GLU A 213 -19.03 3.16 -7.32
C GLU A 213 -17.61 3.47 -7.82
N VAL A 214 -16.74 2.48 -7.76
CA VAL A 214 -15.38 2.51 -8.33
C VAL A 214 -15.21 1.29 -9.22
N THR A 215 -14.84 1.48 -10.48
CA THR A 215 -14.49 0.41 -11.40
C THR A 215 -12.99 0.46 -11.68
N VAL A 216 -12.30 -0.65 -11.47
CA VAL A 216 -10.88 -0.82 -11.82
C VAL A 216 -10.81 -1.70 -13.06
N LYS A 217 -10.45 -1.12 -14.21
CA LYS A 217 -10.20 -1.87 -15.45
C LYS A 217 -8.81 -2.49 -15.42
N ILE A 218 -8.65 -3.70 -15.94
CA ILE A 218 -7.35 -4.35 -16.09
C ILE A 218 -6.83 -4.09 -17.49
N ILE A 219 -5.79 -3.28 -17.60
CA ILE A 219 -5.16 -2.91 -18.87
C ILE A 219 -3.65 -3.06 -18.71
N PRO A 220 -3.05 -4.18 -19.18
CA PRO A 220 -1.63 -4.46 -19.02
C PRO A 220 -0.70 -3.45 -19.72
N ASP A 221 -1.08 -2.98 -20.90
CA ASP A 221 -0.25 -2.09 -21.71
C ASP A 221 -0.28 -0.63 -21.22
N PRO A 222 0.85 -0.01 -20.85
CA PRO A 222 0.90 1.36 -20.33
C PRO A 222 0.43 2.44 -21.33
N GLN A 223 0.64 2.23 -22.63
CA GLN A 223 0.22 3.19 -23.65
C GLN A 223 -1.29 3.17 -23.83
N THR A 224 -1.88 1.98 -23.80
CA THR A 224 -3.33 1.81 -23.82
C THR A 224 -3.97 2.46 -22.59
N ARG A 225 -3.38 2.34 -21.40
CA ARG A 225 -3.85 3.06 -20.19
C ARG A 225 -3.87 4.57 -20.41
N ALA A 226 -2.79 5.12 -20.98
CA ALA A 226 -2.70 6.55 -21.26
C ALA A 226 -3.78 7.00 -22.27
N LEU A 227 -4.02 6.24 -23.34
CA LEU A 227 -5.04 6.54 -24.34
C LEU A 227 -6.46 6.50 -23.75
N GLU A 228 -6.77 5.51 -22.92
CA GLU A 228 -8.06 5.40 -22.22
C GLU A 228 -8.30 6.59 -21.27
N PHE A 229 -7.25 7.07 -20.61
CA PHE A 229 -7.31 8.26 -19.77
C PHE A 229 -7.48 9.55 -20.59
N GLU A 230 -6.73 9.74 -21.66
CA GLU A 230 -6.82 10.91 -22.55
C GLU A 230 -8.19 11.00 -23.25
N SER A 231 -8.80 9.86 -23.59
CA SER A 231 -10.14 9.78 -24.17
C SER A 231 -11.29 9.98 -23.17
N GLY A 232 -11.00 10.00 -21.86
CA GLY A 232 -11.99 10.14 -20.79
C GLY A 232 -12.74 8.86 -20.43
N ASN A 233 -12.27 7.69 -20.89
CA ASN A 233 -12.80 6.38 -20.52
C ASN A 233 -12.27 5.90 -19.16
N VAL A 234 -11.25 6.57 -18.64
CA VAL A 234 -10.61 6.38 -17.34
C VAL A 234 -10.47 7.75 -16.68
N ASP A 235 -10.83 7.84 -15.41
CA ASP A 235 -10.81 9.08 -14.65
C ASP A 235 -9.50 9.26 -13.87
N LEU A 236 -8.83 8.14 -13.49
CA LEU A 236 -7.67 8.15 -12.60
C LEU A 236 -6.63 7.11 -13.03
N LEU A 237 -5.39 7.57 -13.19
CA LEU A 237 -4.20 6.73 -13.24
C LEU A 237 -3.51 6.85 -11.87
N TYR A 238 -3.51 5.79 -11.07
CA TYR A 238 -2.98 5.77 -9.72
C TYR A 238 -2.06 4.59 -9.50
N GLY A 239 -0.91 4.85 -8.90
CA GLY A 239 0.03 3.84 -8.45
C GLY A 239 1.34 3.79 -9.24
N ASN A 240 2.34 3.18 -8.60
CA ASN A 240 3.66 3.01 -9.20
C ASN A 240 3.58 2.07 -10.42
N GLY A 241 4.18 2.48 -11.54
CA GLY A 241 4.18 1.69 -12.78
C GLY A 241 2.87 1.71 -13.57
N VAL A 242 1.80 2.32 -13.06
CA VAL A 242 0.53 2.46 -13.79
C VAL A 242 0.64 3.53 -14.88
N ILE A 243 1.35 4.62 -14.61
CA ILE A 243 1.61 5.69 -15.55
C ILE A 243 3.09 5.74 -15.96
N GLY A 244 3.37 5.87 -17.25
CA GLY A 244 4.74 6.09 -17.76
C GLY A 244 5.24 7.49 -17.39
N LEU A 245 6.53 7.62 -17.06
CA LEU A 245 7.13 8.88 -16.60
C LEU A 245 7.00 10.03 -17.63
N ASP A 246 7.10 9.72 -18.93
CA ASP A 246 6.95 10.72 -19.98
C ASP A 246 5.50 11.20 -20.10
N ASN A 247 4.52 10.30 -19.93
CA ASN A 247 3.09 10.65 -19.87
C ASN A 247 2.79 11.49 -18.63
N PHE A 248 3.34 11.10 -17.45
CA PHE A 248 3.18 11.91 -16.24
C PHE A 248 3.75 13.32 -16.43
N ALA A 249 4.97 13.44 -16.98
CA ALA A 249 5.60 14.74 -17.24
C ALA A 249 4.82 15.58 -18.28
N LYS A 250 4.15 14.95 -19.24
CA LYS A 250 3.23 15.59 -20.18
C LYS A 250 2.01 16.15 -19.45
N TYR A 251 1.34 15.31 -18.64
CA TYR A 251 0.13 15.70 -17.91
C TYR A 251 0.40 16.77 -16.85
N ALA A 252 1.55 16.72 -16.19
CA ALA A 252 1.94 17.74 -15.20
C ALA A 252 2.16 19.15 -15.79
N LYS A 253 2.24 19.29 -17.11
CA LYS A 253 2.39 20.57 -17.83
C LYS A 253 1.09 21.04 -18.50
N ASP A 254 0.02 20.25 -18.42
CA ASP A 254 -1.25 20.53 -19.09
C ASP A 254 -2.33 20.77 -18.02
N ASP A 255 -2.85 21.99 -17.94
CA ASP A 255 -3.87 22.43 -16.98
C ASP A 255 -5.18 21.63 -17.06
N LYS A 256 -5.36 20.80 -18.10
CA LYS A 256 -6.47 19.85 -18.22
C LYS A 256 -6.43 18.75 -17.15
N TYR A 257 -5.25 18.42 -16.65
CA TYR A 257 -5.03 17.30 -15.73
C TYR A 257 -4.54 17.79 -14.37
N THR A 258 -4.93 17.07 -13.33
CA THR A 258 -4.35 17.24 -11.99
C THR A 258 -3.37 16.12 -11.75
N THR A 259 -2.15 16.44 -11.35
CA THR A 259 -1.12 15.45 -11.02
C THR A 259 -0.62 15.66 -9.60
N ASP A 260 -0.31 14.57 -8.92
CA ASP A 260 0.27 14.56 -7.58
C ASP A 260 1.35 13.48 -7.45
N VAL A 261 2.34 13.73 -6.60
CA VAL A 261 3.40 12.78 -6.26
C VAL A 261 3.44 12.60 -4.75
N SER A 262 3.10 11.42 -4.28
CA SER A 262 3.09 11.11 -2.85
C SER A 262 4.51 11.13 -2.25
N GLN A 263 4.58 11.32 -0.92
CA GLN A 263 5.83 11.16 -0.19
C GLN A 263 6.33 9.71 -0.30
N PRO A 264 7.65 9.50 -0.53
CA PRO A 264 8.19 8.15 -0.68
C PRO A 264 8.15 7.39 0.65
N MET A 265 7.68 6.15 0.61
CA MET A 265 7.73 5.21 1.73
C MET A 265 8.76 4.10 1.53
N SER A 266 9.36 4.02 0.35
CA SER A 266 10.37 3.02 0.00
C SER A 266 11.51 3.65 -0.76
N SER A 267 12.69 3.01 -0.73
CA SER A 267 13.88 3.45 -1.46
C SER A 267 14.29 2.43 -2.50
N ARG A 268 14.72 2.90 -3.67
CA ARG A 268 15.44 2.06 -4.64
C ARG A 268 16.89 1.94 -4.19
N LEU A 269 17.39 0.72 -4.14
CA LEU A 269 18.75 0.48 -3.69
C LEU A 269 19.42 -0.63 -4.49
N MET A 270 20.74 -0.57 -4.57
CA MET A 270 21.58 -1.64 -5.09
C MET A 270 22.15 -2.42 -3.91
N LEU A 271 21.81 -3.70 -3.82
CA LEU A 271 22.32 -4.59 -2.80
C LEU A 271 23.68 -5.17 -3.24
N LEU A 272 24.69 -4.96 -2.41
CA LEU A 272 26.03 -5.53 -2.63
C LEU A 272 26.22 -6.76 -1.75
N ASN A 273 26.46 -7.92 -2.36
CA ASN A 273 26.73 -9.15 -1.62
C ASN A 273 28.16 -9.14 -1.06
N ALA A 274 28.34 -8.77 0.20
CA ALA A 274 29.65 -8.71 0.85
C ALA A 274 30.39 -10.07 0.98
N LYS A 275 29.77 -11.19 0.60
CA LYS A 275 30.46 -12.49 0.47
C LYS A 275 31.23 -12.64 -0.85
N GLN A 276 30.89 -11.84 -1.86
CA GLN A 276 31.64 -11.80 -3.12
C GLN A 276 32.99 -11.11 -2.93
N GLU A 277 34.04 -11.63 -3.54
CA GLU A 277 35.43 -11.17 -3.33
C GLU A 277 35.58 -9.66 -3.52
N ILE A 278 35.02 -9.12 -4.62
CA ILE A 278 35.07 -7.68 -4.94
C ILE A 278 34.39 -6.81 -3.88
N PHE A 279 33.34 -7.31 -3.22
CA PHE A 279 32.56 -6.54 -2.25
C PHE A 279 32.92 -6.82 -0.80
N LYS A 280 33.90 -7.67 -0.50
CA LYS A 280 34.42 -7.86 0.86
C LYS A 280 35.06 -6.58 1.39
N ASP A 281 35.80 -5.88 0.53
CA ASP A 281 36.43 -4.62 0.91
C ASP A 281 35.38 -3.51 1.09
N LYS A 282 35.39 -2.91 2.27
CA LYS A 282 34.55 -1.76 2.58
C LYS A 282 34.85 -0.57 1.68
N THR A 283 36.12 -0.35 1.32
CA THR A 283 36.58 0.77 0.48
C THR A 283 35.94 0.71 -0.89
N VAL A 284 35.84 -0.49 -1.49
CA VAL A 284 35.15 -0.70 -2.78
C VAL A 284 33.68 -0.34 -2.67
N ARG A 285 32.99 -0.82 -1.61
CA ARG A 285 31.56 -0.49 -1.43
C ARG A 285 31.32 1.01 -1.22
N GLN A 286 32.23 1.71 -0.55
CA GLN A 286 32.16 3.17 -0.37
C GLN A 286 32.46 3.91 -1.67
N ALA A 287 33.46 3.47 -2.45
CA ALA A 287 33.77 4.03 -3.75
C ALA A 287 32.56 3.96 -4.71
N MET A 288 31.83 2.84 -4.72
CA MET A 288 30.60 2.71 -5.52
C MET A 288 29.52 3.74 -5.12
N ASN A 289 29.40 4.09 -3.84
CA ASN A 289 28.48 5.15 -3.42
C ASN A 289 28.89 6.53 -3.97
N HIS A 290 30.19 6.83 -4.02
CA HIS A 290 30.71 8.08 -4.60
C HIS A 290 30.63 8.08 -6.13
N ALA A 291 30.64 6.92 -6.78
CA ALA A 291 30.57 6.81 -8.24
C ALA A 291 29.14 7.01 -8.82
N VAL A 292 28.10 7.01 -8.00
CA VAL A 292 26.69 7.09 -8.45
C VAL A 292 26.15 8.50 -8.30
N ASP A 293 25.88 9.17 -9.44
CA ASP A 293 25.19 10.47 -9.47
C ASP A 293 23.68 10.28 -9.24
N LYS A 294 23.30 10.18 -7.99
CA LYS A 294 21.90 10.03 -7.57
C LYS A 294 21.02 11.21 -8.00
N LYS A 295 21.58 12.42 -8.07
CA LYS A 295 20.84 13.65 -8.46
C LYS A 295 20.47 13.62 -9.93
N SER A 296 21.42 13.28 -10.81
CA SER A 296 21.14 13.12 -12.24
C SER A 296 20.18 11.96 -12.52
N ILE A 297 20.31 10.84 -11.82
CA ILE A 297 19.38 9.71 -11.92
C ILE A 297 17.95 10.17 -11.59
N ALA A 298 17.75 10.82 -10.45
CA ALA A 298 16.44 11.30 -10.04
C ALA A 298 15.84 12.31 -11.03
N LYS A 299 16.66 13.25 -11.53
CA LYS A 299 16.23 14.30 -12.45
C LYS A 299 15.97 13.78 -13.86
N ASP A 300 16.95 13.04 -14.44
CA ASP A 300 16.98 12.78 -15.88
C ASP A 300 16.31 11.44 -16.24
N ILE A 301 16.45 10.42 -15.38
CA ILE A 301 15.82 9.11 -15.58
C ILE A 301 14.41 9.12 -15.02
N PHE A 302 14.24 9.59 -13.77
CA PHE A 302 12.93 9.60 -13.10
C PHE A 302 12.14 10.91 -13.28
N ARG A 303 12.59 11.80 -14.16
CA ARG A 303 11.88 13.07 -14.51
C ARG A 303 11.54 13.93 -13.29
N GLY A 304 12.29 13.82 -12.19
CA GLY A 304 12.05 14.54 -10.95
C GLY A 304 10.91 14.00 -10.08
N THR A 305 10.34 12.84 -10.41
CA THR A 305 9.31 12.19 -9.59
C THR A 305 9.88 11.43 -8.39
N GLU A 306 11.19 11.24 -8.36
CA GLU A 306 11.91 10.62 -7.25
C GLU A 306 12.95 11.60 -6.67
N THR A 307 13.34 11.37 -5.44
CA THR A 307 14.36 12.18 -4.74
C THR A 307 15.57 11.32 -4.37
N PRO A 308 16.80 11.87 -4.41
CA PRO A 308 17.99 11.16 -3.94
C PRO A 308 17.82 10.70 -2.50
N ALA A 309 18.19 9.45 -2.21
CA ALA A 309 18.16 8.88 -0.87
C ALA A 309 19.59 8.65 -0.35
N ASP A 310 19.80 8.96 0.93
CA ASP A 310 21.06 8.75 1.63
C ASP A 310 20.97 7.60 2.64
N THR A 311 19.76 7.14 2.92
CA THR A 311 19.46 5.98 3.77
C THR A 311 18.48 5.05 3.05
N ILE A 312 18.38 3.81 3.56
CA ILE A 312 17.39 2.84 3.06
C ILE A 312 15.95 3.22 3.45
N PHE A 313 15.80 4.04 4.50
CA PHE A 313 14.49 4.52 4.95
C PHE A 313 14.29 5.97 4.51
N SER A 314 13.08 6.29 4.08
CA SER A 314 12.72 7.67 3.77
C SER A 314 12.67 8.51 5.06
N LYS A 315 12.84 9.82 4.93
CA LYS A 315 12.75 10.75 6.08
C LYS A 315 11.37 10.78 6.73
N SER A 316 10.34 10.31 6.03
CA SER A 316 8.97 10.18 6.56
C SER A 316 8.76 8.90 7.38
N THR A 317 9.73 7.97 7.36
CA THR A 317 9.66 6.74 8.15
C THR A 317 9.97 7.08 9.62
N PRO A 318 9.16 6.62 10.59
CA PRO A 318 9.47 6.81 12.01
C PRO A 318 10.87 6.31 12.37
N HIS A 319 11.57 7.04 13.23
CA HIS A 319 12.93 6.72 13.68
C HIS A 319 14.00 6.66 12.57
N SER A 320 13.76 7.29 11.43
CA SER A 320 14.73 7.36 10.30
C SER A 320 15.67 8.56 10.38
N ASP A 321 15.64 9.32 11.44
CA ASP A 321 16.41 10.53 11.72
C ASP A 321 17.88 10.28 12.09
N ALA A 322 18.43 9.14 11.64
CA ALA A 322 19.83 8.83 11.83
C ALA A 322 20.73 9.94 11.27
N ASN A 323 21.56 10.53 12.13
CA ASN A 323 22.51 11.56 11.74
C ASN A 323 23.68 10.90 10.99
N ILE A 324 23.56 10.77 9.67
CA ILE A 324 24.60 10.21 8.80
C ILE A 324 25.19 11.29 7.92
N THR A 325 26.46 11.13 7.55
CA THR A 325 27.09 11.92 6.48
C THR A 325 26.79 11.27 5.14
N PRO A 326 26.10 11.94 4.22
CA PRO A 326 25.84 11.40 2.89
C PRO A 326 27.12 11.13 2.10
N TYR A 327 27.09 10.12 1.23
CA TYR A 327 28.11 9.94 0.21
C TYR A 327 27.80 10.87 -0.97
N GLU A 328 28.55 11.98 -1.09
CA GLU A 328 28.42 12.87 -2.24
C GLU A 328 28.98 12.22 -3.49
N TYR A 329 28.39 12.53 -4.65
CA TYR A 329 28.91 12.09 -5.94
C TYR A 329 30.26 12.73 -6.20
N ASP A 330 31.30 11.91 -6.33
CA ASP A 330 32.69 12.29 -6.58
C ASP A 330 33.42 11.15 -7.29
N ILE A 331 33.49 11.24 -8.61
CA ILE A 331 34.08 10.17 -9.42
C ILE A 331 35.62 10.09 -9.22
N GLU A 332 36.29 11.22 -8.98
CA GLU A 332 37.75 11.24 -8.76
C GLU A 332 38.08 10.59 -7.41
N LEU A 333 37.30 10.86 -6.39
CA LEU A 333 37.42 10.17 -5.09
C LEU A 333 37.15 8.67 -5.22
N ALA A 334 36.11 8.28 -5.96
CA ALA A 334 35.78 6.87 -6.21
C ALA A 334 36.93 6.14 -6.89
N GLU A 335 37.51 6.70 -7.95
CA GLU A 335 38.67 6.14 -8.67
C GLU A 335 39.87 5.97 -7.73
N LYS A 336 40.19 7.01 -6.94
CA LYS A 336 41.27 6.95 -5.96
C LYS A 336 41.05 5.89 -4.90
N MET A 337 39.83 5.73 -4.41
CA MET A 337 39.48 4.68 -3.43
C MET A 337 39.63 3.28 -4.02
N LEU A 338 39.23 3.07 -5.27
CA LEU A 338 39.39 1.82 -5.99
C LEU A 338 40.88 1.49 -6.20
N ASP A 339 41.70 2.47 -6.59
CA ASP A 339 43.16 2.32 -6.74
C ASP A 339 43.80 1.89 -5.42
N GLN A 340 43.41 2.49 -4.30
CA GLN A 340 43.87 2.14 -2.95
C GLN A 340 43.47 0.71 -2.56
N ALA A 341 42.30 0.25 -3.01
CA ALA A 341 41.81 -1.11 -2.80
C ALA A 341 42.44 -2.14 -3.76
N GLY A 342 43.36 -1.70 -4.62
CA GLY A 342 44.05 -2.56 -5.57
C GLY A 342 43.38 -2.75 -6.93
N TRP A 343 42.25 -2.05 -7.16
CA TRP A 343 41.51 -2.07 -8.42
C TRP A 343 41.97 -0.91 -9.31
N LYS A 344 42.96 -1.16 -10.14
CA LYS A 344 43.56 -0.16 -11.04
C LYS A 344 42.98 -0.26 -12.42
N LYS A 345 42.73 0.88 -13.02
CA LYS A 345 42.30 1.01 -14.40
C LYS A 345 43.34 0.42 -15.35
N GLY A 346 42.96 -0.53 -16.19
CA GLY A 346 43.82 -1.12 -17.20
C GLY A 346 44.10 -0.16 -18.37
N SER A 347 45.01 -0.60 -19.27
CA SER A 347 45.33 0.14 -20.49
C SER A 347 44.14 0.27 -21.47
N ASP A 348 43.14 -0.58 -21.33
CA ASP A 348 41.88 -0.62 -22.08
C ASP A 348 40.80 0.30 -21.46
N GLY A 349 41.12 0.95 -20.35
CA GLY A 349 40.22 1.83 -19.62
C GLY A 349 39.25 1.14 -18.67
N ILE A 350 39.37 -0.19 -18.50
CA ILE A 350 38.55 -1.01 -17.59
C ILE A 350 39.36 -1.34 -16.33
#